data_a789c227da912acd5b6d7dc78b5f7284
#
_entry.id   a789c227da912acd5b6d7dc78b5f7284
#
_cell.length_a   1.000
_cell.length_b   1.000
_cell.length_c   1.000
_cell.angle_alpha   90.00
_cell.angle_beta   90.00
_cell.angle_gamma   90.00
#
_symmetry.space_group_name_H-M   'P 1'
#
loop_
_entity.id
_entity.type
_entity.pdbx_description
1 polymer ?
#
loop_
_entity_poly.entity_id
_entity_poly.type
_entity_poly.pdbx_seq_one_letter_code
_entity_poly.pdbx_strand_id
1 'polypeptide(L)' 'MKEAIKNVISNRELKILSLVAKGYTSEKIGEVLEIAKTTVQTHRRNMLRKTGFNNTQQLVGWGYRLQLLK' A
#
# COMPACT_ATOMS: atom_id res chain seq x y z
N MET A 1 0.13 -18.83 -3.56
CA MET A 1 -0.58 -17.67 -2.98
C MET A 1 0.29 -16.43 -2.88
N LYS A 2 1.49 -16.50 -2.29
CA LYS A 2 2.37 -15.33 -2.19
C LYS A 2 2.78 -14.79 -3.56
N GLU A 3 2.95 -15.66 -4.54
CA GLU A 3 3.35 -15.23 -5.89
C GLU A 3 2.23 -14.49 -6.60
N ALA A 4 0.98 -14.93 -6.43
CA ALA A 4 -0.19 -14.24 -7.00
C ALA A 4 -0.34 -12.87 -6.36
N ILE A 5 -0.02 -12.73 -5.07
CA ILE A 5 -0.10 -11.47 -4.36
C ILE A 5 0.98 -10.51 -4.87
N LYS A 6 2.19 -11.01 -5.11
CA LYS A 6 3.27 -10.19 -5.67
C LYS A 6 2.92 -9.66 -7.06
N ASN A 7 2.07 -10.39 -7.81
CA ASN A 7 1.59 -9.92 -9.10
C ASN A 7 0.48 -8.88 -8.97
N VAL A 8 -0.21 -8.83 -7.82
CA VAL A 8 -1.26 -7.84 -7.58
C VAL A 8 -0.67 -6.52 -7.17
N ILE A 9 0.26 -6.52 -6.21
CA ILE A 9 0.91 -5.27 -5.77
C ILE A 9 2.42 -5.40 -5.90
N SER A 10 3.06 -4.28 -6.27
CA SER A 10 4.51 -4.23 -6.45
C SER A 10 5.23 -4.11 -5.10
N ASN A 11 6.55 -4.29 -5.12
CA ASN A 11 7.36 -4.09 -3.91
C ASN A 11 7.24 -2.67 -3.39
N ARG A 12 7.21 -1.68 -4.27
CA ARG A 12 7.04 -0.27 -3.87
C ARG A 12 5.68 -0.06 -3.23
N GLU A 13 4.63 -0.64 -3.80
CA GLU A 13 3.29 -0.53 -3.25
C GLU A 13 3.20 -1.20 -1.88
N LEU A 14 3.85 -2.35 -1.72
CA LEU A 14 3.87 -3.04 -0.43
C LEU A 14 4.59 -2.18 0.63
N LYS A 15 5.69 -1.54 0.24
CA LYS A 15 6.41 -0.63 1.14
C LYS A 15 5.51 0.52 1.58
N ILE A 16 4.79 1.12 0.64
CA ILE A 16 3.86 2.20 0.94
C ILE A 16 2.75 1.70 1.86
N LEU A 17 2.20 0.51 1.57
CA LEU A 17 1.14 -0.06 2.41
C LEU A 17 1.62 -0.28 3.84
N SER A 18 2.86 -0.75 4.02
CA SER A 18 3.40 -0.96 5.36
C SER A 18 3.51 0.33 6.15
N LEU A 19 3.85 1.43 5.48
CA LEU A 19 3.93 2.75 6.13
C LEU A 19 2.54 3.30 6.43
N VAL A 20 1.58 3.08 5.54
CA VAL A 20 0.18 3.44 5.80
C VAL A 20 -0.34 2.69 7.04
N ALA A 21 -0.01 1.42 7.15
CA ALA A 21 -0.43 0.60 8.30
C ALA A 21 0.14 1.12 9.61
N LYS A 22 1.31 1.78 9.57
CA LYS A 22 1.92 2.40 10.74
C LYS A 22 1.33 3.77 11.07
N GLY A 23 0.38 4.25 10.26
CA GLY A 23 -0.27 5.53 10.49
C GLY A 23 0.35 6.71 9.79
N TYR A 24 1.29 6.49 8.87
CA TYR A 24 1.93 7.58 8.14
C TYR A 24 0.98 8.15 7.09
N THR A 25 0.98 9.47 6.98
CA THR A 25 0.24 10.16 5.92
C THR A 25 0.96 10.02 4.59
N SER A 26 0.27 10.30 3.48
CA SER A 26 0.90 10.28 2.16
C SER A 26 2.05 11.28 2.07
N GLU A 27 1.92 12.43 2.72
CA GLU A 27 2.98 13.44 2.78
C GLU A 27 4.22 12.88 3.49
N LYS A 28 4.02 12.26 4.65
CA LYS A 28 5.13 11.68 5.40
C LYS A 28 5.79 10.53 4.65
N ILE A 29 4.98 9.70 4.01
CA ILE A 29 5.50 8.58 3.20
C ILE A 29 6.37 9.14 2.06
N GLY A 30 5.91 10.21 1.42
CA GLY A 30 6.68 10.87 0.37
C GLY A 30 8.03 11.35 0.87
N GLU A 31 8.08 11.94 2.07
CA GLU A 31 9.33 12.36 2.68
C GLU A 31 10.26 11.18 2.96
N VAL A 32 9.71 10.10 3.53
CA VAL A 32 10.51 8.91 3.89
C VAL A 32 11.09 8.24 2.65
N LEU A 33 10.30 8.13 1.58
CA LEU A 33 10.70 7.44 0.36
C LEU A 33 11.32 8.38 -0.68
N GLU A 34 11.37 9.69 -0.38
CA GLU A 34 11.91 10.70 -1.28
C GLU A 34 11.18 10.73 -2.63
N ILE A 35 9.85 10.66 -2.56
CA ILE A 35 8.99 10.79 -3.74
C ILE A 35 7.89 11.80 -3.44
N ALA A 36 7.25 12.31 -4.49
CA ALA A 36 6.18 13.29 -4.33
C ALA A 36 4.96 12.68 -3.62
N LYS A 37 4.26 13.51 -2.84
CA LYS A 37 3.00 13.11 -2.21
C LYS A 37 2.01 12.57 -3.24
N THR A 38 1.92 13.23 -4.41
CA THR A 38 1.02 12.80 -5.48
C THR A 38 1.37 11.42 -6.00
N THR A 39 2.67 11.09 -6.04
CA THR A 39 3.11 9.75 -6.44
C THR A 39 2.65 8.71 -5.42
N VAL A 40 2.75 9.03 -4.12
CA VAL A 40 2.25 8.14 -3.07
C VAL A 40 0.74 7.92 -3.24
N GLN A 41 0.00 8.99 -3.47
CA GLN A 41 -1.45 8.90 -3.64
C GLN A 41 -1.83 8.05 -4.87
N THR A 42 -1.05 8.17 -5.95
CA THR A 42 -1.26 7.36 -7.14
C THR A 42 -1.05 5.88 -6.85
N HIS A 43 0.02 5.55 -6.11
CA HIS A 43 0.26 4.15 -5.72
C HIS A 43 -0.88 3.62 -4.85
N ARG A 44 -1.39 4.42 -3.91
CA ARG A 44 -2.50 4.00 -3.06
C ARG A 44 -3.76 3.75 -3.87
N ARG A 45 -4.07 4.65 -4.79
CA ARG A 45 -5.23 4.50 -5.69
C ARG A 45 -5.11 3.25 -6.54
N ASN A 46 -3.92 3.00 -7.07
CA ASN A 46 -3.68 1.82 -7.91
C ASN A 46 -3.85 0.53 -7.12
N MET A 47 -3.40 0.50 -5.87
CA MET A 47 -3.60 -0.67 -5.02
C MET A 47 -5.08 -0.95 -4.79
N LEU A 48 -5.86 0.10 -4.51
CA LEU A 48 -7.31 -0.06 -4.31
C LEU A 48 -7.98 -0.58 -5.58
N ARG A 49 -7.59 -0.03 -6.74
CA ARG A 49 -8.15 -0.47 -8.01
C ARG A 49 -7.83 -1.93 -8.30
N LYS A 50 -6.58 -2.34 -8.06
CA LYS A 50 -6.14 -3.71 -8.37
C LYS A 50 -6.78 -4.73 -7.44
N THR A 51 -7.04 -4.37 -6.19
CA THR A 51 -7.61 -5.29 -5.21
C THR A 51 -9.13 -5.24 -5.14
N GLY A 52 -9.73 -4.18 -5.69
CA GLY A 52 -11.18 -4.01 -5.64
C GLY A 52 -11.70 -3.47 -4.33
N PHE A 53 -10.84 -3.08 -3.41
CA PHE A 53 -11.28 -2.51 -2.13
C PHE A 53 -11.70 -1.06 -2.29
N ASN A 54 -12.60 -0.61 -1.40
CA ASN A 54 -13.17 0.73 -1.45
C ASN A 54 -12.35 1.77 -0.69
N ASN A 55 -11.56 1.34 0.28
CA ASN A 55 -10.79 2.28 1.11
C ASN A 55 -9.50 1.63 1.61
N THR A 56 -8.62 2.49 2.14
CA THR A 56 -7.30 2.08 2.60
C THR A 56 -7.37 1.14 3.81
N GLN A 57 -8.37 1.30 4.67
CA GLN A 57 -8.51 0.44 5.86
C GLN A 57 -8.75 -1.02 5.45
N GLN A 58 -9.58 -1.23 4.43
CA GLN A 58 -9.81 -2.58 3.91
C GLN A 58 -8.53 -3.17 3.33
N LEU A 59 -7.77 -2.34 2.64
CA LEU A 59 -6.50 -2.75 2.05
C LEU A 59 -5.49 -3.15 3.13
N VAL A 60 -5.39 -2.38 4.20
CA VAL A 60 -4.49 -2.69 5.32
C VAL A 60 -4.91 -4.01 5.99
N GLY A 61 -6.22 -4.19 6.24
CA GLY A 61 -6.73 -5.42 6.82
C GLY A 61 -6.41 -6.64 5.96
N TRP A 62 -6.55 -6.49 4.65
CA TRP A 62 -6.18 -7.53 3.69
C TRP A 62 -4.69 -7.88 3.78
N GLY A 63 -3.82 -6.86 3.90
CA GLY A 63 -2.39 -7.06 4.04
C GLY A 63 -2.03 -7.85 5.29
N TYR A 64 -2.69 -7.57 6.41
CA TYR A 64 -2.46 -8.32 7.65
C TYR A 64 -2.97 -9.75 7.54
N ARG A 65 -4.17 -9.97 6.96
CA ARG A 65 -4.72 -11.30 6.81
C ARG A 65 -3.83 -12.21 5.95
N LEU A 66 -3.17 -11.64 4.96
CA LEU A 66 -2.27 -12.38 4.09
C LEU A 66 -0.84 -12.41 4.60
N GLN A 67 -0.60 -11.87 5.79
CA GLN A 67 0.71 -11.82 6.43
C GLN A 67 1.75 -11.06 5.61
N LEU A 68 1.30 -10.12 4.79
CA LEU A 68 2.18 -9.19 4.08
C LEU A 68 2.67 -8.09 5.02
N LEU A 69 1.87 -7.79 6.04
CA LEU A 69 2.16 -6.79 7.07
C LEU A 69 2.33 -7.51 8.40
N LYS A 70 3.21 -6.96 9.24
CA LYS A 70 3.49 -7.54 10.57
C LYS A 70 3.07 -6.61 11.69
#